data_8b2984bb02699c4d1028bc2f8c336dc1
#
_entry.id   8b2984bb02699c4d1028bc2f8c336dc1
#
_cell.length_a   1.000
_cell.length_b   1.000
_cell.length_c   1.000
_cell.angle_alpha   90.00
_cell.angle_beta   90.00
_cell.angle_gamma   90.00
#
_symmetry.space_group_name_H-M   'P 1'
#
loop_
_entity.id
_entity.type
_entity.pdbx_description
1 polymer ?
#
loop_
_entity_poly.entity_id
_entity_poly.type
_entity_poly.pdbx_seq_one_letter_code
_entity_poly.pdbx_strand_id
1 'polypeptide(L)'
;EDIIKDFIAAWERGERSGVFQAQKFQVDVTKTPMPRYDLLKFDRYFYICVQYSRGCPFTCEFCDIIELYGRVPRTKTNPQILAELDYLYQLGYRGHVDFVDDNLIGNKKAVKKFLPELKAWLQARDYPFEFSTEASINLADDDVLLRMMTEANFFAVFVGVESPDPETLAATRKKQNTRRDIVASIHRIYGAGMFVTAGFIIGFDSERQSVADAMVQFVEDCAIPIAMVGLMYALPNTQLTRRLAKEGRLYAGHDVMRRERSGDQCLLGINFEPKRPMRDILTDYRQILDNLYSPEAFAGRLRRLSDLLDRSNSRRRPPRGDIKLRSGAAEHFNRIINHLPEAREAFQETMRYCAATNPRALRFIVLMMGIYIHLGPLSRHVIAAMDARIAAQDTPPLSIPPAAHEAHARAAF
;
A
#
# COMPACT_ATOMS: atom_id res chain seq x y z
N GLU A 1 -2.82 21.47 9.66
CA GLU A 1 -2.80 21.78 11.09
C GLU A 1 -2.92 23.28 11.34
N ASP A 2 -2.18 24.13 10.62
CA ASP A 2 -2.18 25.59 10.83
C ASP A 2 -3.55 26.24 10.60
N ILE A 3 -4.36 25.67 9.69
CA ILE A 3 -5.70 26.17 9.35
C ILE A 3 -6.82 25.73 10.29
N ILE A 4 -6.53 24.83 11.25
CA ILE A 4 -7.59 24.31 12.13
C ILE A 4 -8.20 25.41 13.01
N LYS A 5 -7.39 26.40 13.40
CA LYS A 5 -7.84 27.55 14.20
C LYS A 5 -8.82 28.44 13.39
N ASP A 6 -8.49 28.66 12.12
CA ASP A 6 -9.35 29.45 11.22
C ASP A 6 -10.67 28.73 10.98
N PHE A 7 -10.63 27.41 10.79
CA PHE A 7 -11.83 26.56 10.69
C PHE A 7 -12.68 26.67 11.96
N ILE A 8 -12.08 26.51 13.14
CA ILE A 8 -12.81 26.58 14.43
C ILE A 8 -13.43 27.97 14.59
N ALA A 9 -12.69 29.04 14.32
CA ALA A 9 -13.20 30.40 14.42
C ALA A 9 -14.38 30.65 13.45
N ALA A 10 -14.31 30.14 12.24
CA ALA A 10 -15.42 30.22 11.27
C ALA A 10 -16.64 29.44 11.74
N TRP A 11 -16.44 28.22 12.26
CA TRP A 11 -17.51 27.40 12.80
C TRP A 11 -18.20 28.06 14.01
N GLU A 12 -17.41 28.66 14.94
CA GLU A 12 -17.95 29.40 16.09
C GLU A 12 -18.75 30.64 15.69
N ARG A 13 -18.42 31.27 14.54
CA ARG A 13 -19.24 32.34 13.93
C ARG A 13 -20.51 31.84 13.25
N GLY A 14 -20.73 30.51 13.19
CA GLY A 14 -21.91 29.90 12.57
C GLY A 14 -21.78 29.70 11.04
N GLU A 15 -20.58 29.82 10.48
CA GLU A 15 -20.33 29.53 9.08
C GLU A 15 -20.49 28.01 8.82
N ARG A 16 -21.34 27.64 7.85
CA ARG A 16 -21.67 26.23 7.57
C ARG A 16 -20.94 25.65 6.37
N SER A 17 -20.20 26.46 5.64
CA SER A 17 -19.41 26.06 4.48
C SER A 17 -18.22 26.99 4.30
N GLY A 18 -17.14 26.48 3.76
CA GLY A 18 -15.93 27.25 3.49
C GLY A 18 -14.80 26.35 2.99
N VAL A 19 -13.78 26.97 2.39
CA VAL A 19 -12.54 26.30 1.99
C VAL A 19 -11.41 26.88 2.83
N PHE A 20 -10.81 26.04 3.64
CA PHE A 20 -9.66 26.37 4.48
C PHE A 20 -8.43 25.74 3.89
N GLN A 21 -7.53 26.54 3.34
CA GLN A 21 -6.36 26.06 2.62
C GLN A 21 -5.08 26.65 3.20
N ALA A 22 -4.21 25.78 3.70
CA ALA A 22 -2.86 26.18 4.11
C ALA A 22 -1.98 26.46 2.88
N GLN A 23 -0.93 27.24 3.09
CA GLN A 23 0.09 27.42 2.06
C GLN A 23 0.77 26.07 1.78
N LYS A 24 0.78 25.67 0.50
CA LYS A 24 1.32 24.36 0.09
C LYS A 24 2.76 24.18 0.57
N PHE A 25 3.05 22.99 1.06
CA PHE A 25 4.37 22.49 1.45
C PHE A 25 5.06 23.20 2.63
N GLN A 26 4.38 24.08 3.33
CA GLN A 26 4.95 24.88 4.43
C GLN A 26 4.56 24.40 5.83
N VAL A 27 3.65 23.43 5.94
CA VAL A 27 3.25 22.90 7.26
C VAL A 27 4.47 22.34 7.99
N ASP A 28 4.71 22.84 9.20
CA ASP A 28 5.78 22.40 10.09
C ASP A 28 5.34 21.14 10.85
N VAL A 29 5.77 19.97 10.40
CA VAL A 29 5.40 18.68 11.01
C VAL A 29 5.93 18.51 12.44
N THR A 30 6.91 19.34 12.86
CA THR A 30 7.41 19.31 14.25
C THR A 30 6.41 19.92 15.24
N LYS A 31 5.38 20.61 14.74
CA LYS A 31 4.29 21.20 15.54
C LYS A 31 3.02 20.34 15.55
N THR A 32 3.05 19.16 14.92
CA THR A 32 1.92 18.23 14.93
C THR A 32 1.58 17.84 16.36
N PRO A 33 0.32 18.01 16.81
CA PRO A 33 -0.07 17.65 18.16
C PRO A 33 -0.03 16.13 18.34
N MET A 34 0.08 15.69 19.61
CA MET A 34 -0.04 14.28 19.99
C MET A 34 -1.43 13.76 19.58
N PRO A 35 -1.51 12.68 18.81
CA PRO A 35 -2.79 12.07 18.46
C PRO A 35 -3.52 11.53 19.71
N ARG A 36 -4.85 11.61 19.71
CA ARG A 36 -5.70 11.14 20.80
C ARG A 36 -5.92 9.63 20.72
N TYR A 37 -4.84 8.85 20.89
CA TYR A 37 -4.87 7.39 20.91
C TYR A 37 -5.73 6.81 22.04
N ASP A 38 -5.95 7.56 23.10
CA ASP A 38 -6.85 7.23 24.21
C ASP A 38 -8.32 7.08 23.78
N LEU A 39 -8.70 7.62 22.63
CA LEU A 39 -10.05 7.46 22.05
C LEU A 39 -10.21 6.15 21.27
N LEU A 40 -9.12 5.42 20.99
CA LEU A 40 -9.16 4.21 20.21
C LEU A 40 -9.53 2.99 21.06
N LYS A 41 -10.37 2.13 20.49
CA LYS A 41 -10.65 0.78 21.02
C LYS A 41 -9.71 -0.19 20.35
N PHE A 42 -8.53 -0.43 20.91
CA PHE A 42 -7.43 -1.19 20.29
C PHE A 42 -7.83 -2.60 19.83
N ASP A 43 -8.81 -3.21 20.45
CA ASP A 43 -9.36 -4.52 20.07
C ASP A 43 -10.12 -4.51 18.73
N ARG A 44 -10.42 -3.32 18.19
CA ARG A 44 -11.12 -3.13 16.92
C ARG A 44 -10.20 -2.84 15.76
N TYR A 45 -8.90 -2.67 15.98
CA TYR A 45 -7.92 -2.34 14.97
C TYR A 45 -6.94 -3.49 14.75
N PHE A 46 -6.63 -3.75 13.51
CA PHE A 46 -5.64 -4.76 13.13
C PHE A 46 -4.21 -4.29 13.46
N TYR A 47 -3.96 -3.00 13.29
CA TYR A 47 -2.74 -2.29 13.67
C TYR A 47 -3.05 -0.82 13.97
N ILE A 48 -2.10 -0.13 14.58
CA ILE A 48 -2.19 1.31 14.86
C ILE A 48 -1.19 2.05 13.98
N CYS A 49 -1.59 3.22 13.47
CA CYS A 49 -0.77 4.02 12.59
C CYS A 49 -0.04 5.14 13.34
N VAL A 50 1.21 5.38 12.98
CA VAL A 50 1.98 6.59 13.31
C VAL A 50 2.57 7.15 12.01
N GLN A 51 2.91 8.44 11.99
CA GLN A 51 3.54 9.07 10.83
C GLN A 51 4.80 9.82 11.26
N TYR A 52 5.95 9.46 10.68
CA TYR A 52 7.22 10.12 10.95
C TYR A 52 7.50 11.26 9.98
N SER A 53 7.19 11.07 8.69
CA SER A 53 7.47 12.05 7.65
C SER A 53 6.31 12.28 6.69
N ARG A 54 6.34 13.41 5.98
CA ARG A 54 5.43 13.75 4.88
C ARG A 54 6.23 14.23 3.68
N GLY A 55 5.82 13.75 2.48
CA GLY A 55 6.44 14.11 1.21
C GLY A 55 7.38 13.03 0.67
N CYS A 56 7.58 13.07 -0.65
CA CYS A 56 8.36 12.08 -1.37
C CYS A 56 9.29 12.76 -2.39
N PRO A 57 10.59 12.40 -2.47
CA PRO A 57 11.54 13.07 -3.37
C PRO A 57 11.36 12.73 -4.85
N PHE A 58 10.55 11.71 -5.16
CA PHE A 58 10.34 11.23 -6.52
C PHE A 58 9.27 12.06 -7.26
N THR A 59 9.13 11.82 -8.58
CA THR A 59 8.29 12.63 -9.47
C THR A 59 7.37 11.78 -10.35
N CYS A 60 6.85 10.69 -9.79
CA CYS A 60 5.94 9.80 -10.50
C CYS A 60 4.72 10.58 -11.03
N GLU A 61 4.41 10.45 -12.32
CA GLU A 61 3.41 11.27 -13.02
C GLU A 61 1.99 11.11 -12.42
N PHE A 62 1.67 9.90 -11.98
CA PHE A 62 0.34 9.53 -11.47
C PHE A 62 0.13 9.84 -9.98
N CYS A 63 1.22 10.16 -9.24
CA CYS A 63 1.18 10.26 -7.78
C CYS A 63 0.78 11.68 -7.35
N ASP A 64 -0.16 11.75 -6.42
CA ASP A 64 -0.66 13.00 -5.82
C ASP A 64 0.15 13.47 -4.61
N ILE A 65 0.95 12.60 -4.00
CA ILE A 65 1.72 12.91 -2.78
C ILE A 65 2.59 14.17 -2.95
N ILE A 66 3.25 14.31 -4.11
CA ILE A 66 4.09 15.48 -4.37
C ILE A 66 3.28 16.77 -4.57
N GLU A 67 2.02 16.64 -4.94
CA GLU A 67 1.09 17.76 -5.07
C GLU A 67 0.47 18.15 -3.71
N LEU A 68 0.31 17.19 -2.80
CA LEU A 68 -0.23 17.38 -1.45
C LEU A 68 0.84 17.82 -0.46
N TYR A 69 1.96 17.10 -0.40
CA TYR A 69 2.99 17.29 0.63
C TYR A 69 4.33 17.79 0.11
N GLY A 70 4.51 17.83 -1.21
CA GLY A 70 5.74 18.31 -1.84
C GLY A 70 6.85 17.25 -1.93
N ARG A 71 7.97 17.69 -2.52
CA ARG A 71 9.10 16.82 -2.86
C ARG A 71 10.22 16.77 -1.82
N VAL A 72 10.11 17.55 -0.77
CA VAL A 72 11.09 17.55 0.33
C VAL A 72 10.47 16.84 1.52
N PRO A 73 10.93 15.62 1.83
CA PRO A 73 10.42 14.88 2.99
C PRO A 73 10.72 15.67 4.29
N ARG A 74 9.66 16.04 4.99
CA ARG A 74 9.72 16.74 6.29
C ARG A 74 9.44 15.74 7.39
N THR A 75 10.33 15.65 8.38
CA THR A 75 10.25 14.67 9.45
C THR A 75 9.86 15.32 10.77
N LYS A 76 9.11 14.60 11.59
CA LYS A 76 9.02 14.87 13.01
C LYS A 76 10.41 14.76 13.65
N THR A 77 10.58 15.33 14.83
CA THR A 77 11.79 15.10 15.64
C THR A 77 11.77 13.67 16.21
N ASN A 78 12.95 13.09 16.46
CA ASN A 78 13.00 11.75 17.08
C ASN A 78 12.29 11.69 18.43
N PRO A 79 12.47 12.66 19.35
CA PRO A 79 11.70 12.67 20.61
C PRO A 79 10.19 12.72 20.40
N GLN A 80 9.70 13.43 19.39
CA GLN A 80 8.27 13.55 19.11
C GLN A 80 7.66 12.21 18.69
N ILE A 81 8.25 11.50 17.75
CA ILE A 81 7.72 10.20 17.31
C ILE A 81 7.88 9.12 18.40
N LEU A 82 8.98 9.17 19.17
CA LEU A 82 9.16 8.26 20.30
C LEU A 82 8.15 8.52 21.40
N ALA A 83 7.72 9.77 21.62
CA ALA A 83 6.65 10.11 22.56
C ALA A 83 5.29 9.56 22.11
N GLU A 84 4.99 9.55 20.80
CA GLU A 84 3.77 8.92 20.27
C GLU A 84 3.77 7.41 20.53
N LEU A 85 4.90 6.73 20.28
CA LEU A 85 5.06 5.30 20.58
C LEU A 85 4.98 5.02 22.08
N ASP A 86 5.57 5.89 22.89
CA ASP A 86 5.50 5.77 24.36
C ASP A 86 4.08 5.93 24.88
N TYR A 87 3.31 6.85 24.31
CA TYR A 87 1.90 7.03 24.67
C TYR A 87 1.06 5.78 24.32
N LEU A 88 1.24 5.19 23.15
CA LEU A 88 0.62 3.90 22.80
C LEU A 88 1.02 2.79 23.79
N TYR A 89 2.30 2.75 24.17
CA TYR A 89 2.79 1.79 25.15
C TYR A 89 2.15 1.97 26.53
N GLN A 90 2.01 3.21 27.01
CA GLN A 90 1.39 3.54 28.29
C GLN A 90 -0.12 3.23 28.31
N LEU A 91 -0.81 3.40 27.18
CA LEU A 91 -2.21 2.99 27.01
C LEU A 91 -2.40 1.47 26.93
N GLY A 92 -1.32 0.68 27.06
CA GLY A 92 -1.36 -0.78 27.07
C GLY A 92 -1.34 -1.42 25.69
N TYR A 93 -1.23 -0.67 24.59
CA TYR A 93 -1.12 -1.25 23.26
C TYR A 93 0.17 -2.06 23.13
N ARG A 94 0.07 -3.22 22.50
CA ARG A 94 1.18 -4.13 22.15
C ARG A 94 0.87 -4.78 20.82
N GLY A 95 1.85 -4.80 19.93
CA GLY A 95 1.67 -5.45 18.61
C GLY A 95 2.18 -4.63 17.45
N HIS A 96 1.45 -4.66 16.33
CA HIS A 96 1.85 -4.06 15.08
C HIS A 96 1.53 -2.56 15.04
N VAL A 97 2.55 -1.76 14.74
CA VAL A 97 2.42 -0.32 14.46
C VAL A 97 2.92 -0.07 13.03
N ASP A 98 2.10 0.58 12.24
CA ASP A 98 2.43 0.94 10.87
C ASP A 98 2.89 2.41 10.76
N PHE A 99 4.06 2.63 10.17
CA PHE A 99 4.53 3.95 9.82
C PHE A 99 3.93 4.33 8.45
N VAL A 100 2.82 5.06 8.48
CA VAL A 100 2.05 5.47 7.29
C VAL A 100 2.71 6.67 6.59
N ASP A 101 4.00 6.57 6.35
CA ASP A 101 4.78 7.57 5.63
C ASP A 101 4.63 7.34 4.12
N ASP A 102 4.49 8.38 3.33
CA ASP A 102 4.45 8.28 1.86
C ASP A 102 5.69 7.56 1.27
N ASN A 103 6.79 7.65 1.97
CA ASN A 103 8.05 6.94 1.73
C ASN A 103 8.97 7.18 2.94
N LEU A 104 8.97 6.30 3.91
CA LEU A 104 9.76 6.43 5.15
C LEU A 104 11.23 6.77 4.85
N ILE A 105 11.80 6.13 3.83
CA ILE A 105 13.20 6.31 3.46
C ILE A 105 13.44 7.50 2.52
N GLY A 106 12.44 8.35 2.30
CA GLY A 106 12.56 9.55 1.47
C GLY A 106 13.68 10.49 1.96
N ASN A 107 13.93 10.50 3.27
CA ASN A 107 15.08 11.14 3.90
C ASN A 107 15.94 10.10 4.65
N LYS A 108 16.73 9.30 3.92
CA LYS A 108 17.57 8.25 4.49
C LYS A 108 18.48 8.75 5.63
N LYS A 109 18.97 10.00 5.56
CA LYS A 109 19.83 10.56 6.61
C LYS A 109 19.09 10.74 7.93
N ALA A 110 17.86 11.21 7.90
CA ALA A 110 17.03 11.37 9.09
C ALA A 110 16.65 10.00 9.66
N VAL A 111 16.21 9.07 8.82
CA VAL A 111 15.85 7.69 9.24
C VAL A 111 17.03 6.97 9.88
N LYS A 112 18.23 7.05 9.31
CA LYS A 112 19.44 6.46 9.90
C LYS A 112 19.81 7.04 11.26
N LYS A 113 19.41 8.29 11.57
CA LYS A 113 19.55 8.87 12.90
C LYS A 113 18.46 8.39 13.86
N PHE A 114 17.24 8.21 13.37
CA PHE A 114 16.10 7.78 14.16
C PHE A 114 16.16 6.31 14.58
N LEU A 115 16.52 5.39 13.68
CA LEU A 115 16.46 3.95 13.92
C LEU A 115 17.28 3.46 15.14
N PRO A 116 18.48 3.98 15.44
CA PRO A 116 19.20 3.61 16.66
C PRO A 116 18.46 3.99 17.94
N GLU A 117 17.81 5.17 17.96
CA GLU A 117 17.02 5.62 19.11
C GLU A 117 15.75 4.78 19.27
N LEU A 118 15.07 4.45 18.16
CA LEU A 118 13.94 3.52 18.15
C LEU A 118 14.33 2.14 18.67
N LYS A 119 15.45 1.61 18.22
CA LYS A 119 15.99 0.33 18.72
C LYS A 119 16.25 0.37 20.24
N ALA A 120 16.88 1.43 20.74
CA ALA A 120 17.13 1.59 22.17
C ALA A 120 15.82 1.70 22.96
N TRP A 121 14.84 2.44 22.44
CA TRP A 121 13.52 2.55 23.03
C TRP A 121 12.81 1.19 23.13
N LEU A 122 12.87 0.37 22.06
CA LEU A 122 12.32 -0.99 22.03
C LEU A 122 13.01 -1.91 23.03
N GLN A 123 14.35 -1.87 23.12
CA GLN A 123 15.14 -2.68 24.03
C GLN A 123 14.75 -2.39 25.50
N ALA A 124 14.61 -1.11 25.84
CA ALA A 124 14.23 -0.68 27.20
C ALA A 124 12.82 -1.14 27.61
N ARG A 125 11.97 -1.53 26.64
CA ARG A 125 10.57 -1.96 26.86
C ARG A 125 10.29 -3.39 26.44
N ASP A 126 11.35 -4.19 26.24
CA ASP A 126 11.27 -5.60 25.84
C ASP A 126 10.48 -5.83 24.55
N TYR A 127 10.69 -4.95 23.55
CA TYR A 127 10.13 -5.03 22.18
C TYR A 127 8.59 -5.11 22.18
N PRO A 128 7.88 -4.07 22.65
CA PRO A 128 6.42 -4.08 22.70
C PRO A 128 5.76 -4.00 21.31
N PHE A 129 6.49 -3.51 20.31
CA PHE A 129 5.98 -3.28 18.96
C PHE A 129 6.84 -3.96 17.89
N GLU A 130 6.20 -4.27 16.79
CA GLU A 130 6.82 -4.56 15.51
C GLU A 130 6.26 -3.61 14.46
N PHE A 131 7.02 -3.33 13.39
CA PHE A 131 6.70 -2.25 12.47
C PHE A 131 6.59 -2.71 11.03
N SER A 132 5.68 -2.04 10.29
CA SER A 132 5.67 -1.97 8.83
C SER A 132 5.75 -0.53 8.36
N THR A 133 5.98 -0.32 7.07
CA THR A 133 6.00 1.00 6.46
C THR A 133 5.95 0.92 4.94
N GLU A 134 5.75 2.06 4.30
CA GLU A 134 5.94 2.24 2.87
C GLU A 134 7.36 2.72 2.56
N ALA A 135 7.99 2.08 1.60
CA ALA A 135 9.34 2.41 1.18
C ALA A 135 9.53 2.22 -0.33
N SER A 136 10.31 3.10 -0.94
CA SER A 136 10.74 2.89 -2.33
C SER A 136 11.76 1.76 -2.44
N ILE A 137 11.76 1.06 -3.58
CA ILE A 137 12.59 -0.14 -3.84
C ILE A 137 14.09 0.08 -3.64
N ASN A 138 14.58 1.33 -3.74
CA ASN A 138 15.97 1.67 -3.47
C ASN A 138 16.38 1.52 -1.98
N LEU A 139 15.48 1.03 -1.13
CA LEU A 139 15.81 0.45 0.17
C LEU A 139 16.80 -0.69 0.01
N ALA A 140 16.61 -1.54 -1.01
CA ALA A 140 17.48 -2.67 -1.31
C ALA A 140 18.93 -2.30 -1.62
N ASP A 141 19.24 -1.04 -1.96
CA ASP A 141 20.59 -0.58 -2.26
C ASP A 141 21.42 -0.26 -0.99
N ASP A 142 20.83 -0.33 0.19
CA ASP A 142 21.43 0.18 1.43
C ASP A 142 21.42 -0.89 2.52
N ASP A 143 22.44 -1.76 2.52
CA ASP A 143 22.56 -2.87 3.49
C ASP A 143 22.61 -2.39 4.94
N VAL A 144 23.14 -1.19 5.18
CA VAL A 144 23.18 -0.60 6.52
C VAL A 144 21.76 -0.26 6.95
N LEU A 145 20.99 0.37 6.08
CA LEU A 145 19.59 0.75 6.38
C LEU A 145 18.70 -0.48 6.54
N LEU A 146 18.83 -1.48 5.66
CA LEU A 146 18.12 -2.77 5.78
C LEU A 146 18.35 -3.40 7.15
N ARG A 147 19.62 -3.51 7.57
CA ARG A 147 19.98 -4.06 8.88
C ARG A 147 19.41 -3.21 10.03
N MET A 148 19.54 -1.87 9.96
CA MET A 148 19.01 -0.98 10.99
C MET A 148 17.50 -1.09 11.14
N MET A 149 16.75 -1.18 10.04
CA MET A 149 15.30 -1.39 10.06
C MET A 149 14.94 -2.73 10.71
N THR A 150 15.61 -3.81 10.33
CA THR A 150 15.37 -5.13 10.93
C THR A 150 15.69 -5.14 12.43
N GLU A 151 16.80 -4.50 12.85
CA GLU A 151 17.17 -4.35 14.25
C GLU A 151 16.18 -3.49 15.06
N ALA A 152 15.52 -2.54 14.40
CA ALA A 152 14.42 -1.75 14.95
C ALA A 152 13.05 -2.44 14.77
N ASN A 153 13.02 -3.73 14.56
CA ASN A 153 11.84 -4.60 14.52
C ASN A 153 10.86 -4.32 13.35
N PHE A 154 11.33 -3.74 12.24
CA PHE A 154 10.53 -3.71 11.00
C PHE A 154 10.46 -5.11 10.39
N PHE A 155 9.24 -5.57 10.08
CA PHE A 155 9.01 -6.92 9.54
C PHE A 155 8.45 -6.91 8.12
N ALA A 156 7.89 -5.80 7.67
CA ALA A 156 7.28 -5.67 6.37
C ALA A 156 7.50 -4.27 5.77
N VAL A 157 7.58 -4.23 4.46
CA VAL A 157 7.56 -2.98 3.70
C VAL A 157 6.58 -3.09 2.52
N PHE A 158 5.79 -2.05 2.32
CA PHE A 158 5.03 -1.89 1.09
C PHE A 158 5.90 -1.16 0.05
N VAL A 159 5.95 -1.70 -1.15
CA VAL A 159 6.76 -1.14 -2.25
C VAL A 159 5.88 -0.89 -3.48
N GLY A 160 5.82 0.35 -3.93
CA GLY A 160 5.25 0.65 -5.24
C GLY A 160 6.16 0.12 -6.37
N VAL A 161 5.82 -1.01 -6.95
CA VAL A 161 6.50 -1.57 -8.14
C VAL A 161 5.93 -0.97 -9.41
N GLU A 162 4.63 -0.84 -9.47
CA GLU A 162 3.75 -0.32 -10.52
C GLU A 162 3.69 -1.19 -11.77
N SER A 163 4.82 -1.51 -12.39
CA SER A 163 4.89 -2.33 -13.60
C SER A 163 6.19 -3.15 -13.64
N PRO A 164 6.18 -4.37 -14.19
CA PRO A 164 7.40 -5.10 -14.52
C PRO A 164 8.12 -4.51 -15.76
N ASP A 165 7.45 -3.69 -16.56
CA ASP A 165 7.97 -3.16 -17.82
C ASP A 165 8.83 -1.90 -17.60
N PRO A 166 10.15 -1.94 -17.94
CA PRO A 166 11.04 -0.80 -17.78
C PRO A 166 10.64 0.44 -18.61
N GLU A 167 10.02 0.26 -19.80
CA GLU A 167 9.58 1.39 -20.62
C GLU A 167 8.44 2.14 -19.95
N THR A 168 7.48 1.41 -19.38
CA THR A 168 6.38 1.97 -18.60
C THR A 168 6.87 2.71 -17.36
N LEU A 169 7.82 2.15 -16.62
CA LEU A 169 8.45 2.81 -15.48
C LEU A 169 9.18 4.11 -15.88
N ALA A 170 9.86 4.11 -17.01
CA ALA A 170 10.54 5.30 -17.52
C ALA A 170 9.53 6.37 -17.98
N ALA A 171 8.50 5.98 -18.74
CA ALA A 171 7.45 6.86 -19.24
C ALA A 171 6.69 7.57 -18.10
N THR A 172 6.44 6.86 -17.00
CA THR A 172 5.74 7.39 -15.81
C THR A 172 6.66 8.07 -14.79
N ARG A 173 7.95 8.23 -15.13
CA ARG A 173 8.97 8.84 -14.29
C ARG A 173 9.20 8.14 -12.95
N LYS A 174 8.95 6.84 -12.87
CA LYS A 174 9.24 5.98 -11.71
C LYS A 174 10.75 5.66 -11.64
N LYS A 175 11.58 6.69 -11.57
CA LYS A 175 13.04 6.61 -11.72
C LYS A 175 13.72 5.67 -10.72
N GLN A 176 13.17 5.52 -9.52
CA GLN A 176 13.71 4.63 -8.49
C GLN A 176 13.59 3.15 -8.87
N ASN A 177 12.70 2.79 -9.79
CA ASN A 177 12.50 1.43 -10.26
C ASN A 177 13.25 1.13 -11.56
N THR A 178 13.71 2.15 -12.28
CA THR A 178 14.47 1.96 -13.53
C THR A 178 15.93 1.56 -13.25
N ARG A 179 16.58 0.91 -14.22
CA ARG A 179 18.02 0.53 -14.18
C ARG A 179 18.39 -0.38 -13.01
N ARG A 180 17.47 -1.27 -12.62
CA ARG A 180 17.70 -2.27 -11.58
C ARG A 180 16.97 -3.56 -11.88
N ASP A 181 17.48 -4.65 -11.34
CA ASP A 181 16.74 -5.89 -11.19
C ASP A 181 15.83 -5.75 -9.95
N ILE A 182 14.51 -5.62 -10.19
CA ILE A 182 13.53 -5.44 -9.13
C ILE A 182 13.35 -6.76 -8.37
N VAL A 183 13.40 -7.92 -9.05
CA VAL A 183 13.30 -9.24 -8.43
C VAL A 183 14.42 -9.43 -7.42
N ALA A 184 15.68 -9.22 -7.86
CA ALA A 184 16.83 -9.30 -6.98
C ALA A 184 16.76 -8.29 -5.83
N SER A 185 16.22 -7.08 -6.06
CA SER A 185 16.03 -6.07 -5.02
C SER A 185 15.03 -6.53 -3.96
N ILE A 186 13.91 -7.14 -4.36
CA ILE A 186 12.91 -7.69 -3.44
C ILE A 186 13.49 -8.86 -2.64
N HIS A 187 14.21 -9.78 -3.30
CA HIS A 187 14.87 -10.90 -2.64
C HIS A 187 15.91 -10.43 -1.61
N ARG A 188 16.61 -9.30 -1.86
CA ARG A 188 17.50 -8.70 -0.85
C ARG A 188 16.75 -8.22 0.38
N ILE A 189 15.58 -7.65 0.23
CA ILE A 189 14.73 -7.24 1.36
C ILE A 189 14.30 -8.47 2.16
N TYR A 190 13.92 -9.58 1.50
CA TYR A 190 13.62 -10.85 2.16
C TYR A 190 14.83 -11.42 2.90
N GLY A 191 16.02 -11.40 2.27
CA GLY A 191 17.26 -11.80 2.89
C GLY A 191 17.65 -10.96 4.11
N ALA A 192 17.18 -9.72 4.21
CA ALA A 192 17.31 -8.91 5.41
C ALA A 192 16.25 -9.25 6.48
N GLY A 193 15.27 -10.09 6.14
CA GLY A 193 14.23 -10.58 7.06
C GLY A 193 12.96 -9.77 7.08
N MET A 194 12.72 -8.86 6.17
CA MET A 194 11.46 -8.15 5.98
C MET A 194 10.74 -8.74 4.77
N PHE A 195 9.43 -8.97 4.83
CA PHE A 195 8.68 -9.31 3.64
C PHE A 195 8.17 -8.05 2.91
N VAL A 196 7.88 -8.21 1.61
CA VAL A 196 7.38 -7.14 0.75
C VAL A 196 5.94 -7.42 0.38
N THR A 197 5.09 -6.43 0.56
CA THR A 197 3.81 -6.29 -0.15
C THR A 197 4.00 -5.23 -1.24
N ALA A 198 3.31 -5.35 -2.37
CA ALA A 198 3.60 -4.44 -3.48
C ALA A 198 2.36 -3.93 -4.20
N GLY A 199 2.44 -2.69 -4.68
CA GLY A 199 1.46 -2.04 -5.54
C GLY A 199 1.82 -2.16 -7.01
N PHE A 200 0.81 -2.46 -7.84
CA PHE A 200 0.90 -2.53 -9.29
C PHE A 200 -0.24 -1.76 -9.92
N ILE A 201 0.02 -1.19 -11.07
CA ILE A 201 -0.96 -0.42 -11.84
C ILE A 201 -0.95 -0.93 -13.26
N ILE A 202 -2.13 -1.06 -13.86
CA ILE A 202 -2.32 -1.38 -15.28
C ILE A 202 -3.16 -0.33 -15.98
N GLY A 203 -3.02 -0.23 -17.29
CA GLY A 203 -3.70 0.78 -18.11
C GLY A 203 -2.83 2.03 -18.35
N PHE A 204 -1.51 1.87 -18.29
CA PHE A 204 -0.58 2.93 -18.71
C PHE A 204 -0.63 3.16 -20.22
N ASP A 205 -0.41 4.39 -20.64
CA ASP A 205 -0.36 4.78 -22.06
C ASP A 205 0.79 4.12 -22.86
N SER A 206 1.80 3.61 -22.17
CA SER A 206 2.93 2.88 -22.74
C SER A 206 2.65 1.41 -23.03
N GLU A 207 1.64 0.83 -22.40
CA GLU A 207 1.24 -0.56 -22.66
C GLU A 207 0.61 -0.69 -24.04
N ARG A 208 1.23 -1.48 -24.92
CA ARG A 208 0.76 -1.66 -26.31
C ARG A 208 0.05 -2.99 -26.54
N GLN A 209 0.23 -3.94 -25.63
CA GLN A 209 -0.31 -5.29 -25.68
C GLN A 209 -0.73 -5.74 -24.28
N SER A 210 -1.26 -6.95 -24.16
CA SER A 210 -1.57 -7.54 -22.84
C SER A 210 -0.34 -7.56 -21.95
N VAL A 211 -0.55 -7.18 -20.67
CA VAL A 211 0.47 -7.19 -19.62
C VAL A 211 0.21 -8.30 -18.59
N ALA A 212 -0.87 -9.05 -18.76
CA ALA A 212 -1.36 -9.97 -17.72
C ALA A 212 -0.33 -11.05 -17.39
N ASP A 213 0.14 -11.80 -18.38
CA ASP A 213 1.07 -12.92 -18.15
C ASP A 213 2.41 -12.43 -17.58
N ALA A 214 2.94 -11.30 -18.10
CA ALA A 214 4.18 -10.71 -17.60
C ALA A 214 4.05 -10.24 -16.15
N MET A 215 2.92 -9.65 -15.79
CA MET A 215 2.62 -9.21 -14.42
C MET A 215 2.51 -10.39 -13.46
N VAL A 216 1.77 -11.43 -13.84
CA VAL A 216 1.61 -12.65 -13.04
C VAL A 216 2.97 -13.31 -12.82
N GLN A 217 3.74 -13.54 -13.90
CA GLN A 217 5.06 -14.15 -13.80
C GLN A 217 6.00 -13.35 -12.90
N PHE A 218 5.99 -12.03 -13.06
CA PHE A 218 6.82 -11.15 -12.22
C PHE A 218 6.47 -11.25 -10.73
N VAL A 219 5.18 -11.25 -10.38
CA VAL A 219 4.74 -11.40 -8.98
C VAL A 219 5.13 -12.77 -8.43
N GLU A 220 5.04 -13.82 -9.26
CA GLU A 220 5.47 -15.17 -8.92
C GLU A 220 6.98 -15.25 -8.71
N ASP A 221 7.79 -14.68 -9.60
CA ASP A 221 9.26 -14.65 -9.49
C ASP A 221 9.72 -13.90 -8.24
N CYS A 222 9.05 -12.80 -7.93
CA CYS A 222 9.29 -12.03 -6.71
C CYS A 222 8.82 -12.73 -5.43
N ALA A 223 7.97 -13.76 -5.52
CA ALA A 223 7.28 -14.38 -4.38
C ALA A 223 6.51 -13.35 -3.50
N ILE A 224 5.88 -12.34 -4.12
CA ILE A 224 5.14 -11.31 -3.39
C ILE A 224 3.81 -11.89 -2.89
N PRO A 225 3.58 -12.01 -1.58
CA PRO A 225 2.36 -12.62 -1.05
C PRO A 225 1.11 -11.78 -1.31
N ILE A 226 1.24 -10.46 -1.22
CA ILE A 226 0.14 -9.52 -1.44
C ILE A 226 0.57 -8.55 -2.54
N ALA A 227 0.00 -8.72 -3.72
CA ALA A 227 0.13 -7.84 -4.87
C ALA A 227 -1.15 -7.03 -5.03
N MET A 228 -1.11 -5.75 -4.67
CA MET A 228 -2.25 -4.84 -4.82
C MET A 228 -2.25 -4.31 -6.26
N VAL A 229 -3.03 -4.93 -7.12
CA VAL A 229 -3.14 -4.52 -8.53
C VAL A 229 -4.34 -3.60 -8.69
N GLY A 230 -4.14 -2.43 -9.29
CA GLY A 230 -5.19 -1.46 -9.57
C GLY A 230 -5.18 -0.96 -11.00
N LEU A 231 -6.34 -0.44 -11.44
CA LEU A 231 -6.44 0.25 -12.72
C LEU A 231 -5.90 1.68 -12.58
N MET A 232 -5.24 2.18 -13.64
CA MET A 232 -4.75 3.56 -13.69
C MET A 232 -5.91 4.53 -13.45
N TYR A 233 -5.72 5.43 -12.51
CA TYR A 233 -6.69 6.48 -12.20
C TYR A 233 -6.00 7.85 -12.19
N ALA A 234 -6.54 8.79 -12.94
CA ALA A 234 -6.05 10.16 -12.96
C ALA A 234 -6.54 10.90 -11.72
N LEU A 235 -5.74 10.88 -10.64
CA LEU A 235 -6.04 11.58 -9.40
C LEU A 235 -6.02 13.10 -9.60
N PRO A 236 -6.88 13.85 -8.91
CA PRO A 236 -6.94 15.31 -9.05
C PRO A 236 -5.57 15.98 -8.86
N ASN A 237 -5.29 17.00 -9.67
CA ASN A 237 -4.07 17.81 -9.60
C ASN A 237 -2.74 17.07 -9.86
N THR A 238 -2.74 15.81 -10.29
CA THR A 238 -1.50 15.10 -10.67
C THR A 238 -0.96 15.60 -12.01
N GLN A 239 0.30 15.28 -12.29
CA GLN A 239 0.89 15.54 -13.62
C GLN A 239 0.14 14.77 -14.71
N LEU A 240 -0.27 13.53 -14.41
CA LEU A 240 -1.11 12.69 -15.28
C LEU A 240 -2.42 13.40 -15.63
N THR A 241 -3.16 13.89 -14.65
CA THR A 241 -4.44 14.58 -14.87
C THR A 241 -4.25 15.83 -15.72
N ARG A 242 -3.22 16.63 -15.45
CA ARG A 242 -2.91 17.82 -16.26
C ARG A 242 -2.57 17.46 -17.71
N ARG A 243 -1.85 16.37 -17.94
CA ARG A 243 -1.52 15.88 -19.28
C ARG A 243 -2.78 15.42 -20.00
N LEU A 244 -3.56 14.55 -19.38
CA LEU A 244 -4.79 14.01 -19.97
C LEU A 244 -5.84 15.09 -20.24
N ALA A 245 -5.94 16.12 -19.40
CA ALA A 245 -6.79 17.28 -19.63
C ALA A 245 -6.38 18.03 -20.92
N LYS A 246 -5.08 18.26 -21.12
CA LYS A 246 -4.57 18.90 -22.35
C LYS A 246 -4.81 18.05 -23.60
N GLU A 247 -4.80 16.74 -23.46
CA GLU A 247 -5.07 15.77 -24.53
C GLU A 247 -6.58 15.61 -24.79
N GLY A 248 -7.46 16.20 -23.95
CA GLY A 248 -8.91 16.05 -24.06
C GLY A 248 -9.45 14.66 -23.72
N ARG A 249 -8.68 13.87 -22.95
CA ARG A 249 -8.98 12.46 -22.66
C ARG A 249 -9.63 12.20 -21.33
N LEU A 250 -9.79 13.19 -20.45
CA LEU A 250 -10.52 13.01 -19.19
C LEU A 250 -12.03 12.89 -19.45
N TYR A 251 -12.68 11.91 -18.81
CA TYR A 251 -14.13 11.79 -18.91
C TYR A 251 -14.83 12.90 -18.13
N ALA A 252 -16.01 13.32 -18.60
CA ALA A 252 -16.85 14.26 -17.88
C ALA A 252 -17.19 13.67 -16.50
N GLY A 253 -17.00 14.47 -15.44
CA GLY A 253 -17.18 14.00 -14.06
C GLY A 253 -16.17 12.98 -13.59
N HIS A 254 -14.94 13.03 -14.08
CA HIS A 254 -13.81 12.18 -13.71
C HIS A 254 -13.41 12.25 -12.22
N ASP A 255 -13.96 13.19 -11.48
CA ASP A 255 -13.70 13.35 -10.04
C ASP A 255 -14.51 12.31 -9.24
N VAL A 256 -13.83 11.38 -8.59
CA VAL A 256 -14.43 10.31 -7.75
C VAL A 256 -15.26 10.88 -6.62
N MET A 257 -14.85 12.03 -6.05
CA MET A 257 -15.48 12.65 -4.88
C MET A 257 -16.89 13.16 -5.14
N ARG A 258 -17.29 13.29 -6.42
CA ARG A 258 -18.63 13.75 -6.81
C ARG A 258 -19.63 12.63 -7.13
N ARG A 259 -19.19 11.37 -7.16
CA ARG A 259 -20.09 10.23 -7.44
C ARG A 259 -20.59 9.62 -6.14
N GLU A 260 -21.82 9.91 -5.79
CA GLU A 260 -22.51 9.44 -4.58
C GLU A 260 -22.68 7.92 -4.46
N ARG A 261 -22.15 7.08 -5.37
CA ARG A 261 -22.55 5.67 -5.46
C ARG A 261 -21.49 4.59 -5.44
N SER A 262 -20.20 4.86 -5.47
CA SER A 262 -19.18 3.82 -5.21
C SER A 262 -17.79 4.41 -5.13
N GLY A 263 -17.25 4.55 -3.94
CA GLY A 263 -15.89 5.04 -3.70
C GLY A 263 -14.80 3.97 -3.88
N ASP A 264 -15.08 2.84 -4.51
CA ASP A 264 -14.12 1.76 -4.69
C ASP A 264 -13.35 1.93 -6.02
N GLN A 265 -12.09 2.34 -5.92
CA GLN A 265 -11.20 2.51 -7.07
C GLN A 265 -10.98 1.20 -7.84
N CYS A 266 -11.01 0.05 -7.17
CA CYS A 266 -10.89 -1.26 -7.82
C CYS A 266 -12.04 -1.54 -8.78
N LEU A 267 -13.23 -0.99 -8.49
CA LEU A 267 -14.44 -1.21 -9.28
C LEU A 267 -14.73 -0.06 -10.26
N LEU A 268 -14.32 1.18 -9.94
CA LEU A 268 -14.60 2.35 -10.78
C LEU A 268 -13.86 2.33 -12.11
N GLY A 269 -12.67 1.74 -12.13
CA GLY A 269 -11.85 1.64 -13.33
C GLY A 269 -11.19 2.96 -13.74
N ILE A 270 -10.79 3.04 -15.00
CA ILE A 270 -10.08 4.17 -15.59
C ILE A 270 -11.07 5.34 -15.78
N ASN A 271 -10.68 6.56 -15.39
CA ASN A 271 -11.49 7.77 -15.49
C ASN A 271 -11.12 8.68 -16.69
N PHE A 272 -10.44 8.11 -17.66
CA PHE A 272 -10.01 8.78 -18.89
C PHE A 272 -10.08 7.81 -20.08
N GLU A 273 -9.94 8.31 -21.30
CA GLU A 273 -9.84 7.49 -22.50
C GLU A 273 -8.42 6.91 -22.62
N PRO A 274 -8.23 5.58 -22.42
CA PRO A 274 -6.92 4.94 -22.53
C PRO A 274 -6.50 4.79 -24.01
N LYS A 275 -5.19 4.60 -24.26
CA LYS A 275 -4.68 4.31 -25.60
C LYS A 275 -4.94 2.88 -26.06
N ARG A 276 -4.96 1.94 -25.13
CA ARG A 276 -5.43 0.56 -25.38
C ARG A 276 -6.94 0.49 -25.27
N PRO A 277 -7.60 -0.44 -25.99
CA PRO A 277 -9.02 -0.68 -25.79
C PRO A 277 -9.32 -0.97 -24.31
N MET A 278 -10.33 -0.30 -23.78
CA MET A 278 -10.74 -0.47 -22.37
C MET A 278 -11.04 -1.94 -22.04
N ARG A 279 -11.68 -2.64 -22.99
CA ARG A 279 -11.99 -4.07 -22.85
C ARG A 279 -10.73 -4.90 -22.58
N ASP A 280 -9.65 -4.65 -23.33
CA ASP A 280 -8.40 -5.42 -23.19
C ASP A 280 -7.75 -5.18 -21.83
N ILE A 281 -7.78 -3.93 -21.36
CA ILE A 281 -7.26 -3.57 -20.03
C ILE A 281 -8.08 -4.24 -18.91
N LEU A 282 -9.41 -4.24 -19.02
CA LEU A 282 -10.27 -4.91 -18.04
C LEU A 282 -10.09 -6.43 -18.07
N THR A 283 -9.84 -7.00 -19.25
CA THR A 283 -9.54 -8.43 -19.41
C THR A 283 -8.21 -8.79 -18.74
N ASP A 284 -7.18 -7.98 -18.94
CA ASP A 284 -5.89 -8.15 -18.25
C ASP A 284 -6.07 -8.09 -16.73
N TYR A 285 -6.79 -7.09 -16.25
CA TYR A 285 -7.03 -6.93 -14.81
C TYR A 285 -7.74 -8.15 -14.19
N ARG A 286 -8.78 -8.61 -14.84
CA ARG A 286 -9.52 -9.81 -14.47
C ARG A 286 -8.59 -11.03 -14.44
N GLN A 287 -7.80 -11.25 -15.51
CA GLN A 287 -6.88 -12.38 -15.63
C GLN A 287 -5.79 -12.36 -14.55
N ILE A 288 -5.21 -11.19 -14.27
CA ILE A 288 -4.19 -11.04 -13.23
C ILE A 288 -4.74 -11.45 -11.87
N LEU A 289 -5.93 -10.95 -11.49
CA LEU A 289 -6.53 -11.27 -10.20
C LEU A 289 -6.88 -12.77 -10.07
N ASP A 290 -7.42 -13.35 -11.13
CA ASP A 290 -7.79 -14.78 -11.18
C ASP A 290 -6.56 -15.68 -10.97
N ASN A 291 -5.47 -15.39 -11.67
CA ASN A 291 -4.23 -16.14 -11.55
C ASN A 291 -3.54 -15.94 -10.19
N LEU A 292 -3.42 -14.68 -9.72
CA LEU A 292 -2.68 -14.40 -8.50
C LEU A 292 -3.38 -14.87 -7.22
N TYR A 293 -4.70 -14.86 -7.20
CA TYR A 293 -5.48 -15.14 -6.00
C TYR A 293 -6.24 -16.46 -6.04
N SER A 294 -5.88 -17.39 -6.97
CA SER A 294 -6.23 -18.78 -6.78
C SER A 294 -5.56 -19.33 -5.50
N PRO A 295 -6.20 -20.24 -4.75
CA PRO A 295 -5.61 -20.79 -3.52
C PRO A 295 -4.22 -21.41 -3.73
N GLU A 296 -4.04 -22.12 -4.84
CA GLU A 296 -2.81 -22.82 -5.20
C GLU A 296 -1.65 -21.85 -5.51
N ALA A 297 -1.91 -20.81 -6.31
CA ALA A 297 -0.91 -19.80 -6.65
C ALA A 297 -0.50 -19.00 -5.40
N PHE A 298 -1.48 -18.57 -4.60
CA PHE A 298 -1.20 -17.86 -3.36
C PHE A 298 -0.38 -18.73 -2.39
N ALA A 299 -0.76 -19.98 -2.19
CA ALA A 299 -0.04 -20.92 -1.33
C ALA A 299 1.39 -21.20 -1.87
N GLY A 300 1.54 -21.34 -3.18
CA GLY A 300 2.83 -21.50 -3.85
C GLY A 300 3.78 -20.31 -3.58
N ARG A 301 3.28 -19.08 -3.69
CA ARG A 301 4.05 -17.87 -3.35
C ARG A 301 4.46 -17.83 -1.89
N LEU A 302 3.59 -18.25 -0.97
CA LEU A 302 3.93 -18.32 0.45
C LEU A 302 5.06 -19.32 0.72
N ARG A 303 5.12 -20.47 0.04
CA ARG A 303 6.22 -21.43 0.15
C ARG A 303 7.53 -20.81 -0.34
N ARG A 304 7.53 -20.19 -1.53
CA ARG A 304 8.70 -19.48 -2.07
C ARG A 304 9.16 -18.34 -1.17
N LEU A 305 8.23 -17.54 -0.65
CA LEU A 305 8.55 -16.49 0.32
C LEU A 305 9.24 -17.07 1.57
N SER A 306 8.73 -18.21 2.08
CA SER A 306 9.32 -18.88 3.22
C SER A 306 10.78 -19.28 2.98
N ASP A 307 11.12 -19.71 1.76
CA ASP A 307 12.49 -20.08 1.39
C ASP A 307 13.43 -18.87 1.28
N LEU A 308 12.91 -17.74 0.85
CA LEU A 308 13.66 -16.49 0.63
C LEU A 308 13.87 -15.68 1.91
N LEU A 309 12.97 -15.81 2.90
CA LEU A 309 13.11 -15.08 4.16
C LEU A 309 14.32 -15.56 4.96
N ASP A 310 15.08 -14.61 5.51
CA ASP A 310 16.26 -14.93 6.32
C ASP A 310 15.95 -15.90 7.46
N ARG A 311 16.63 -17.04 7.44
CA ARG A 311 16.54 -18.09 8.46
C ARG A 311 17.33 -17.76 9.72
N SER A 312 18.33 -16.89 9.61
CA SER A 312 19.24 -16.53 10.70
C SER A 312 18.68 -15.44 11.62
N ASN A 313 17.50 -14.89 11.32
CA ASN A 313 17.02 -13.68 11.96
C ASN A 313 16.64 -13.88 13.44
N SER A 314 17.67 -14.04 14.26
CA SER A 314 17.59 -14.00 15.72
C SER A 314 17.33 -12.60 16.29
N ARG A 315 17.29 -11.57 15.42
CA ARG A 315 17.29 -10.16 15.83
C ARG A 315 15.89 -9.63 16.08
N ARG A 316 14.87 -10.18 15.41
CA ARG A 316 13.48 -9.81 15.64
C ARG A 316 12.88 -10.56 16.82
N ARG A 317 12.31 -9.80 17.74
CA ARG A 317 11.56 -10.35 18.86
C ARG A 317 10.06 -10.04 18.63
N PRO A 318 9.19 -11.05 18.56
CA PRO A 318 7.77 -10.79 18.50
C PRO A 318 7.32 -10.07 19.78
N PRO A 319 6.36 -9.13 19.67
CA PRO A 319 5.83 -8.42 20.82
C PRO A 319 5.37 -9.37 21.93
N ARG A 320 5.78 -9.15 23.17
CA ARG A 320 5.43 -10.04 24.28
C ARG A 320 3.94 -10.01 24.67
N GLY A 321 3.22 -8.97 24.24
CA GLY A 321 1.79 -8.84 24.52
C GLY A 321 0.87 -9.59 23.58
N ASP A 322 1.39 -10.18 22.48
CA ASP A 322 0.59 -10.86 21.46
C ASP A 322 0.31 -12.34 21.87
N ILE A 323 -0.23 -12.51 23.07
CA ILE A 323 -0.54 -13.82 23.68
C ILE A 323 -1.57 -14.58 22.85
N LYS A 324 -2.49 -13.86 22.18
CA LYS A 324 -3.52 -14.47 21.33
C LYS A 324 -2.96 -15.20 20.12
N LEU A 325 -1.85 -14.73 19.54
CA LEU A 325 -1.17 -15.41 18.44
C LEU A 325 -0.24 -16.56 18.91
N ARG A 326 0.27 -16.50 20.14
CA ARG A 326 1.21 -17.53 20.66
C ARG A 326 0.53 -18.81 21.11
N SER A 327 -0.58 -18.70 21.84
CA SER A 327 -1.30 -19.87 22.39
C SER A 327 -2.33 -20.47 21.44
N GLY A 328 -2.68 -19.76 20.37
CA GLY A 328 -3.78 -20.11 19.48
C GLY A 328 -3.38 -20.26 18.01
N ALA A 329 -2.07 -20.34 17.64
CA ALA A 329 -1.69 -20.39 16.23
C ALA A 329 -2.35 -21.57 15.48
N ALA A 330 -2.40 -22.76 16.08
CA ALA A 330 -3.09 -23.92 15.51
C ALA A 330 -4.61 -23.72 15.47
N GLU A 331 -5.19 -23.16 16.53
CA GLU A 331 -6.62 -22.86 16.61
C GLU A 331 -7.01 -21.73 15.66
N HIS A 332 -6.17 -20.71 15.54
CA HIS A 332 -6.34 -19.63 14.56
C HIS A 332 -6.24 -20.15 13.13
N PHE A 333 -5.27 -21.00 12.85
CA PHE A 333 -5.12 -21.67 11.57
C PHE A 333 -6.32 -22.56 11.23
N ASN A 334 -6.81 -23.35 12.19
CA ASN A 334 -8.01 -24.16 11.98
C ASN A 334 -9.25 -23.30 11.70
N ARG A 335 -9.38 -22.15 12.36
CA ARG A 335 -10.46 -21.19 12.04
C ARG A 335 -10.34 -20.68 10.62
N ILE A 336 -9.14 -20.26 10.19
CA ILE A 336 -8.89 -19.81 8.81
C ILE A 336 -9.32 -20.87 7.81
N ILE A 337 -8.86 -22.10 7.98
CA ILE A 337 -9.16 -23.21 7.07
C ILE A 337 -10.66 -23.55 7.02
N ASN A 338 -11.35 -23.44 8.14
CA ASN A 338 -12.80 -23.70 8.18
C ASN A 338 -13.62 -22.65 7.41
N HIS A 339 -13.10 -21.43 7.25
CA HIS A 339 -13.73 -20.37 6.46
C HIS A 339 -13.36 -20.42 4.96
N LEU A 340 -12.38 -21.22 4.57
CA LEU A 340 -11.85 -21.32 3.21
C LEU A 340 -11.69 -22.80 2.80
N PRO A 341 -12.80 -23.55 2.64
CA PRO A 341 -12.73 -24.96 2.30
C PRO A 341 -11.97 -25.23 0.99
N GLU A 342 -12.07 -24.32 0.03
CA GLU A 342 -11.37 -24.38 -1.25
C GLU A 342 -9.84 -24.24 -1.13
N ALA A 343 -9.34 -23.56 -0.10
CA ALA A 343 -7.92 -23.36 0.14
C ALA A 343 -7.30 -24.34 1.14
N ARG A 344 -8.12 -25.23 1.70
CA ARG A 344 -7.75 -26.11 2.84
C ARG A 344 -6.49 -26.93 2.55
N GLU A 345 -6.48 -27.65 1.45
CA GLU A 345 -5.40 -28.57 1.12
C GLU A 345 -4.09 -27.80 0.86
N ALA A 346 -4.15 -26.78 0.02
CA ALA A 346 -3.01 -25.93 -0.33
C ALA A 346 -2.39 -25.24 0.91
N PHE A 347 -3.25 -24.79 1.85
CA PHE A 347 -2.78 -24.14 3.07
C PHE A 347 -2.21 -25.14 4.08
N GLN A 348 -2.78 -26.33 4.23
CA GLN A 348 -2.23 -27.39 5.07
C GLN A 348 -0.86 -27.85 4.57
N GLU A 349 -0.73 -28.04 3.26
CA GLU A 349 0.55 -28.39 2.63
C GLU A 349 1.60 -27.28 2.88
N THR A 350 1.21 -26.02 2.69
CA THR A 350 2.11 -24.86 2.94
C THR A 350 2.56 -24.80 4.39
N MET A 351 1.67 -25.06 5.34
CA MET A 351 2.04 -25.12 6.77
C MET A 351 3.05 -26.21 7.05
N ARG A 352 2.84 -27.43 6.52
CA ARG A 352 3.77 -28.54 6.67
C ARG A 352 5.12 -28.22 6.05
N TYR A 353 5.11 -27.66 4.82
CA TYR A 353 6.33 -27.24 4.13
C TYR A 353 7.13 -26.22 4.94
N CYS A 354 6.50 -25.12 5.35
CA CYS A 354 7.16 -24.05 6.09
C CYS A 354 7.64 -24.50 7.48
N ALA A 355 6.90 -25.40 8.14
CA ALA A 355 7.33 -25.98 9.41
C ALA A 355 8.61 -26.79 9.27
N ALA A 356 8.78 -27.48 8.15
CA ALA A 356 9.97 -28.29 7.87
C ALA A 356 11.15 -27.45 7.37
N THR A 357 10.92 -26.43 6.54
CA THR A 357 12.00 -25.68 5.86
C THR A 357 12.40 -24.40 6.57
N ASN A 358 11.43 -23.61 7.06
CA ASN A 358 11.67 -22.35 7.78
C ASN A 358 10.62 -22.10 8.89
N PRO A 359 10.71 -22.78 10.05
CA PRO A 359 9.76 -22.62 11.14
C PRO A 359 9.60 -21.18 11.65
N ARG A 360 10.62 -20.33 11.44
CA ARG A 360 10.60 -18.92 11.86
C ARG A 360 9.68 -18.06 10.99
N ALA A 361 9.44 -18.46 9.74
CA ALA A 361 8.52 -17.79 8.85
C ALA A 361 7.05 -18.10 9.16
N LEU A 362 6.75 -19.21 9.86
CA LEU A 362 5.37 -19.69 10.08
C LEU A 362 4.42 -18.62 10.57
N ARG A 363 4.85 -17.76 11.48
CA ARG A 363 4.01 -16.67 11.99
C ARG A 363 3.51 -15.76 10.87
N PHE A 364 4.40 -15.37 9.95
CA PHE A 364 4.06 -14.50 8.84
C PHE A 364 3.24 -15.24 7.78
N ILE A 365 3.55 -16.49 7.53
CA ILE A 365 2.79 -17.33 6.60
C ILE A 365 1.34 -17.49 7.08
N VAL A 366 1.12 -17.77 8.38
CA VAL A 366 -0.23 -17.86 8.97
C VAL A 366 -0.94 -16.51 8.91
N LEU A 367 -0.22 -15.39 9.14
CA LEU A 367 -0.78 -14.05 9.01
C LEU A 367 -1.26 -13.80 7.56
N MET A 368 -0.46 -14.15 6.56
CA MET A 368 -0.83 -14.00 5.14
C MET A 368 -2.03 -14.88 4.77
N MET A 369 -2.09 -16.12 5.26
CA MET A 369 -3.26 -16.98 5.10
C MET A 369 -4.52 -16.36 5.75
N GLY A 370 -4.35 -15.71 6.91
CA GLY A 370 -5.42 -14.95 7.56
C GLY A 370 -5.94 -13.79 6.70
N ILE A 371 -5.04 -13.06 6.07
CA ILE A 371 -5.41 -11.97 5.16
C ILE A 371 -6.14 -12.52 3.91
N TYR A 372 -5.79 -13.70 3.45
CA TYR A 372 -6.46 -14.35 2.32
C TYR A 372 -7.96 -14.61 2.55
N ILE A 373 -8.42 -14.71 3.81
CA ILE A 373 -9.87 -14.78 4.12
C ILE A 373 -10.63 -13.59 3.51
N HIS A 374 -9.96 -12.44 3.43
CA HIS A 374 -10.50 -11.25 2.78
C HIS A 374 -10.13 -11.19 1.29
N LEU A 375 -8.86 -11.41 0.95
CA LEU A 375 -8.35 -11.24 -0.42
C LEU A 375 -8.97 -12.22 -1.42
N GLY A 376 -9.18 -13.47 -1.04
CA GLY A 376 -9.82 -14.47 -1.92
C GLY A 376 -11.25 -14.08 -2.32
N PRO A 377 -12.17 -13.81 -1.37
CA PRO A 377 -13.49 -13.29 -1.70
C PRO A 377 -13.47 -11.94 -2.42
N LEU A 378 -12.60 -11.00 -2.04
CA LEU A 378 -12.48 -9.70 -2.69
C LEU A 378 -12.07 -9.84 -4.16
N SER A 379 -11.07 -10.66 -4.47
CA SER A 379 -10.64 -10.88 -5.86
C SER A 379 -11.77 -11.43 -6.71
N ARG A 380 -12.52 -12.44 -6.21
CA ARG A 380 -13.70 -12.99 -6.90
C ARG A 380 -14.79 -11.93 -7.12
N HIS A 381 -15.02 -11.06 -6.15
CA HIS A 381 -15.97 -9.95 -6.28
C HIS A 381 -15.54 -8.96 -7.37
N VAL A 382 -14.27 -8.58 -7.39
CA VAL A 382 -13.73 -7.68 -8.43
C VAL A 382 -13.77 -8.34 -9.80
N ILE A 383 -13.40 -9.62 -9.91
CA ILE A 383 -13.48 -10.41 -11.16
C ILE A 383 -14.91 -10.40 -11.70
N ALA A 384 -15.91 -10.71 -10.88
CA ALA A 384 -17.31 -10.70 -11.31
C ALA A 384 -17.77 -9.31 -11.78
N ALA A 385 -17.31 -8.23 -11.12
CA ALA A 385 -17.60 -6.88 -11.56
C ALA A 385 -16.92 -6.53 -12.90
N MET A 386 -15.71 -7.02 -13.14
CA MET A 386 -15.01 -6.84 -14.41
C MET A 386 -15.67 -7.63 -15.53
N ASP A 387 -16.08 -8.88 -15.29
CA ASP A 387 -16.83 -9.68 -16.27
C ASP A 387 -18.13 -8.96 -16.70
N ALA A 388 -18.88 -8.39 -15.76
CA ALA A 388 -20.08 -7.62 -16.07
C ALA A 388 -19.76 -6.35 -16.90
N ARG A 389 -18.66 -5.67 -16.62
CA ARG A 389 -18.23 -4.47 -17.37
C ARG A 389 -17.74 -4.80 -18.77
N ILE A 390 -17.02 -5.89 -18.94
CA ILE A 390 -16.55 -6.39 -20.23
C ILE A 390 -17.77 -6.73 -21.10
N ALA A 391 -18.75 -7.46 -20.55
CA ALA A 391 -19.97 -7.80 -21.24
C ALA A 391 -20.79 -6.55 -21.63
N ALA A 392 -20.85 -5.54 -20.77
CA ALA A 392 -21.58 -4.29 -21.07
C ALA A 392 -20.95 -3.48 -22.22
N GLN A 393 -19.66 -3.63 -22.49
CA GLN A 393 -18.97 -2.98 -23.61
C GLN A 393 -19.30 -3.64 -24.96
N ASP A 394 -19.76 -4.89 -24.96
CA ASP A 394 -20.24 -5.60 -26.17
C ASP A 394 -21.68 -5.18 -26.56
N THR A 395 -22.40 -4.52 -25.66
CA THR A 395 -23.72 -4.00 -25.94
C THR A 395 -23.55 -2.60 -26.55
N PRO A 396 -24.08 -2.34 -27.78
CA PRO A 396 -23.99 -1.01 -28.36
C PRO A 396 -24.59 0.01 -27.41
N PRO A 397 -23.97 1.20 -27.23
CA PRO A 397 -24.47 2.20 -26.32
C PRO A 397 -25.90 2.55 -26.71
N LEU A 398 -26.86 2.38 -25.79
CA LEU A 398 -28.16 2.99 -25.93
C LEU A 398 -27.91 4.47 -26.22
N SER A 399 -28.36 4.94 -27.38
CA SER A 399 -28.17 6.31 -27.84
C SER A 399 -28.58 7.30 -26.74
N ILE A 400 -27.60 7.79 -26.00
CA ILE A 400 -27.81 8.89 -25.06
C ILE A 400 -27.87 10.15 -25.92
N PRO A 401 -28.97 10.91 -25.89
CA PRO A 401 -29.03 12.17 -26.60
C PRO A 401 -27.91 13.08 -26.11
N PRO A 402 -27.28 13.90 -26.97
CA PRO A 402 -26.18 14.75 -26.57
C PRO A 402 -26.64 15.66 -25.43
N ALA A 403 -26.05 15.49 -24.26
CA ALA A 403 -26.25 16.40 -23.14
C ALA A 403 -25.74 17.77 -23.56
N ALA A 404 -26.61 18.78 -23.47
CA ALA A 404 -26.31 20.16 -23.79
C ALA A 404 -25.01 20.60 -23.06
N HIS A 405 -23.96 20.77 -23.83
CA HIS A 405 -22.78 21.50 -23.39
C HIS A 405 -23.16 22.97 -23.30
N GLU A 406 -23.37 23.46 -22.08
CA GLU A 406 -23.04 24.86 -21.76
C GLU A 406 -23.22 25.14 -20.27
N ALA A 407 -22.30 25.94 -19.71
CA ALA A 407 -22.31 26.53 -18.38
C ALA A 407 -21.80 25.63 -17.22
N HIS A 408 -20.44 25.48 -17.08
CA HIS A 408 -19.81 25.48 -15.75
C HIS A 408 -18.25 25.51 -15.83
N ALA A 409 -17.73 26.28 -16.79
CA ALA A 409 -16.28 26.54 -16.90
C ALA A 409 -15.84 27.86 -16.23
N ARG A 410 -16.48 28.30 -15.15
CA ARG A 410 -16.09 29.50 -14.40
C ARG A 410 -16.29 29.35 -12.90
N ALA A 411 -15.61 28.45 -12.25
CA ALA A 411 -15.39 28.48 -10.78
C ALA A 411 -14.40 27.40 -10.33
N ALA A 412 -13.17 27.41 -10.83
CA ALA A 412 -12.06 26.66 -10.26
C ALA A 412 -10.75 27.22 -10.82
N PHE A 413 -10.38 28.42 -10.41
CA PHE A 413 -9.00 28.91 -10.39
C PHE A 413 -8.73 29.53 -9.02
#